data_afd33638c208c6cc1049b3aae77506a9
#
_entry.id   afd33638c208c6cc1049b3aae77506a9
#
_cell.length_a   1.000
_cell.length_b   1.000
_cell.length_c   1.000
_cell.angle_alpha   90.00
_cell.angle_beta   90.00
_cell.angle_gamma   90.00
#
_symmetry.space_group_name_H-M   'P 1'
#
loop_
_entity.id
_entity.type
_entity.pdbx_description
1 polymer ?
#
loop_
_entity_poly.entity_id
_entity_poly.type
_entity_poly.pdbx_seq_one_letter_code
_entity_poly.pdbx_strand_id
1 'polypeptide(L)'
;MDDPQNFANYLKTKRQAAGLSQNEVSVKLGYSGPQFISNLERGISQLPIYKIPMFAELYGVQVQEFIDEVIKEHARILRIKIDVALDTNK
;
A
#
# COMPACT_ATOMS: atom_id res chain seq x y z
N MET A 1 -8.81 7.26 -14.83
CA MET A 1 -8.64 5.81 -14.94
C MET A 1 -7.63 5.34 -13.92
N ASP A 2 -7.98 4.32 -13.18
CA ASP A 2 -7.08 3.79 -12.18
C ASP A 2 -5.84 3.20 -12.82
N ASP A 3 -4.70 3.55 -12.29
CA ASP A 3 -3.45 2.93 -12.71
C ASP A 3 -3.35 1.56 -12.03
N PRO A 4 -3.42 0.46 -12.82
CA PRO A 4 -3.31 -0.87 -12.22
C PRO A 4 -1.97 -1.12 -11.56
N GLN A 5 -1.01 -0.21 -11.79
CA GLN A 5 0.31 -0.31 -11.20
C GLN A 5 0.43 0.43 -9.88
N ASN A 6 -0.61 1.17 -9.45
CA ASN A 6 -0.46 1.89 -8.22
C ASN A 6 -0.48 0.94 -7.01
N PHE A 7 0.16 1.38 -5.94
CA PHE A 7 0.36 0.53 -4.77
C PHE A 7 -0.95 0.15 -4.10
N ALA A 8 -1.91 1.07 -4.03
CA ALA A 8 -3.20 0.79 -3.41
C ALA A 8 -3.90 -0.38 -4.11
N ASN A 9 -3.90 -0.37 -5.43
CA ASN A 9 -4.48 -1.46 -6.21
C ASN A 9 -3.70 -2.76 -6.05
N TYR A 10 -2.38 -2.67 -5.97
CA TYR A 10 -1.53 -3.82 -5.70
C TYR A 10 -1.91 -4.49 -4.38
N LEU A 11 -2.09 -3.69 -3.32
CA LEU A 11 -2.49 -4.23 -2.02
C LEU A 11 -3.82 -4.96 -2.09
N LYS A 12 -4.80 -4.33 -2.71
CA LYS A 12 -6.13 -4.94 -2.84
C LYS A 12 -6.07 -6.25 -3.62
N THR A 13 -5.36 -6.26 -4.73
CA THR A 13 -5.24 -7.44 -5.59
C THR A 13 -4.58 -8.59 -4.84
N LYS A 14 -3.50 -8.31 -4.10
CA LYS A 14 -2.80 -9.36 -3.35
C LYS A 14 -3.63 -9.87 -2.19
N ARG A 15 -4.38 -8.99 -1.53
CA ARG A 15 -5.30 -9.43 -0.48
C ARG A 15 -6.35 -10.38 -1.03
N GLN A 16 -6.97 -10.01 -2.13
CA GLN A 16 -8.02 -10.83 -2.76
C GLN A 16 -7.45 -12.17 -3.24
N ALA A 17 -6.26 -12.15 -3.81
CA ALA A 17 -5.60 -13.38 -4.25
C ALA A 17 -5.28 -14.31 -3.09
N ALA A 18 -5.05 -13.75 -1.90
CA ALA A 18 -4.83 -14.55 -0.69
C ALA A 18 -6.13 -15.04 -0.05
N GLY A 19 -7.28 -14.64 -0.60
CA GLY A 19 -8.58 -15.08 -0.09
C GLY A 19 -9.00 -14.41 1.20
N LEU A 20 -8.48 -13.23 1.49
CA LEU A 20 -8.72 -12.54 2.76
C LEU A 20 -9.63 -11.33 2.58
N SER A 21 -10.52 -11.11 3.55
CA SER A 21 -11.30 -9.88 3.64
C SER A 21 -10.45 -8.78 4.28
N GLN A 22 -10.88 -7.53 4.11
CA GLN A 22 -10.23 -6.41 4.79
C GLN A 22 -10.24 -6.60 6.30
N ASN A 23 -11.36 -7.09 6.85
CA ASN A 23 -11.46 -7.29 8.28
C ASN A 23 -10.53 -8.40 8.77
N GLU A 24 -10.42 -9.48 8.01
CA GLU A 24 -9.52 -10.57 8.37
C GLU A 24 -8.07 -10.09 8.43
N VAL A 25 -7.65 -9.29 7.46
CA VAL A 25 -6.31 -8.72 7.46
C VAL A 25 -6.12 -7.81 8.67
N SER A 26 -7.11 -6.97 8.94
CA SER A 26 -7.06 -6.03 10.06
C SER A 26 -6.86 -6.77 11.39
N VAL A 27 -7.66 -7.80 11.62
CA VAL A 27 -7.57 -8.59 12.85
C VAL A 27 -6.18 -9.23 12.98
N LYS A 28 -5.67 -9.81 11.90
CA LYS A 28 -4.37 -10.48 11.92
C LYS A 28 -3.22 -9.51 12.18
N LEU A 29 -3.38 -8.25 11.78
CA LEU A 29 -2.35 -7.23 11.97
C LEU A 29 -2.54 -6.41 13.25
N GLY A 30 -3.58 -6.71 14.02
CA GLY A 30 -3.78 -6.07 15.31
C GLY A 30 -4.54 -4.75 15.28
N TYR A 31 -5.28 -4.48 14.21
CA TYR A 31 -6.12 -3.28 14.13
C TYR A 31 -7.51 -3.58 14.64
N SER A 32 -8.22 -2.54 15.10
CA SER A 32 -9.52 -2.69 15.71
C SER A 32 -10.66 -2.92 14.72
N GLY A 33 -10.44 -2.61 13.44
CA GLY A 33 -11.46 -2.80 12.41
C GLY A 33 -10.85 -2.61 11.04
N PRO A 34 -11.64 -2.77 9.97
CA PRO A 34 -11.12 -2.79 8.61
C PRO A 34 -10.76 -1.41 8.05
N GLN A 35 -11.02 -0.32 8.81
CA GLN A 35 -10.88 1.03 8.27
C GLN A 35 -9.48 1.34 7.76
N PHE A 36 -8.44 0.92 8.48
CA PHE A 36 -7.08 1.21 8.06
C PHE A 36 -6.73 0.48 6.77
N ILE A 37 -7.13 -0.78 6.66
CA ILE A 37 -6.88 -1.56 5.44
C ILE A 37 -7.64 -0.95 4.26
N SER A 38 -8.89 -0.55 4.49
CA SER A 38 -9.66 0.13 3.47
C SER A 38 -8.96 1.41 3.00
N ASN A 39 -8.43 2.19 3.94
CA ASN A 39 -7.73 3.44 3.61
C ASN A 39 -6.46 3.18 2.81
N LEU A 40 -5.73 2.11 3.13
CA LEU A 40 -4.55 1.74 2.34
C LEU A 40 -4.94 1.40 0.91
N GLU A 41 -6.04 0.68 0.74
CA GLU A 41 -6.48 0.23 -0.60
C GLU A 41 -7.15 1.33 -1.40
N ARG A 42 -7.48 2.45 -0.77
CA ARG A 42 -7.99 3.63 -1.46
C ARG A 42 -6.92 4.70 -1.66
N GLY A 43 -5.70 4.42 -1.22
CA GLY A 43 -4.60 5.35 -1.38
C GLY A 43 -4.63 6.54 -0.42
N ILE A 44 -5.45 6.46 0.63
CA ILE A 44 -5.61 7.55 1.60
C ILE A 44 -4.53 7.50 2.67
N SER A 45 -4.18 6.29 3.11
CA SER A 45 -3.16 6.09 4.15
C SER A 45 -1.91 5.44 3.56
N GLN A 46 -0.78 5.70 4.19
CA GLN A 46 0.48 5.08 3.81
C GLN A 46 0.73 3.85 4.67
N LEU A 47 1.36 2.84 4.07
CA LEU A 47 1.69 1.61 4.77
C LEU A 47 2.88 1.84 5.70
N PRO A 48 2.75 1.48 7.00
CA PRO A 48 3.88 1.59 7.91
C PRO A 48 5.00 0.66 7.50
N ILE A 49 6.21 1.20 7.40
CA ILE A 49 7.35 0.42 6.90
C ILE A 49 7.61 -0.82 7.74
N TYR A 50 7.47 -0.71 9.07
CA TYR A 50 7.74 -1.83 9.95
C TYR A 50 6.74 -2.97 9.83
N LYS A 51 5.59 -2.74 9.17
CA LYS A 51 4.58 -3.77 8.91
C LYS A 51 4.82 -4.52 7.61
N ILE A 52 5.78 -4.11 6.81
CA ILE A 52 6.04 -4.74 5.51
C ILE A 52 6.21 -6.27 5.60
N PRO A 53 7.04 -6.79 6.51
CA PRO A 53 7.19 -8.26 6.57
C PRO A 53 5.88 -8.98 6.90
N MET A 54 5.05 -8.38 7.76
CA MET A 54 3.77 -8.97 8.15
C MET A 54 2.80 -9.01 6.98
N PHE A 55 2.71 -7.91 6.21
CA PHE A 55 1.86 -7.89 5.03
C PHE A 55 2.32 -8.89 3.97
N ALA A 56 3.63 -8.94 3.71
CA ALA A 56 4.16 -9.86 2.71
C ALA A 56 3.85 -11.31 3.08
N GLU A 57 4.07 -11.68 4.33
CA GLU A 57 3.77 -13.03 4.81
C GLU A 57 2.29 -13.33 4.67
N LEU A 58 1.44 -12.41 5.13
CA LEU A 58 0.00 -12.60 5.13
C LEU A 58 -0.56 -12.75 3.72
N TYR A 59 -0.02 -11.99 2.78
CA TYR A 59 -0.48 -12.00 1.39
C TYR A 59 0.23 -13.05 0.52
N GLY A 60 1.18 -13.80 1.10
CA GLY A 60 1.90 -14.83 0.36
C GLY A 60 2.80 -14.27 -0.73
N VAL A 61 3.37 -13.09 -0.50
CA VAL A 61 4.22 -12.40 -1.46
C VAL A 61 5.66 -12.41 -0.94
N GLN A 62 6.62 -12.55 -1.84
CA GLN A 62 8.02 -12.43 -1.48
C GLN A 62 8.27 -11.05 -0.88
N VAL A 63 9.00 -11.00 0.25
CA VAL A 63 9.27 -9.72 0.92
C VAL A 63 9.93 -8.73 -0.03
N GLN A 64 10.87 -9.19 -0.86
CA GLN A 64 11.56 -8.30 -1.78
C GLN A 64 10.63 -7.68 -2.82
N GLU A 65 9.67 -8.48 -3.33
CA GLU A 65 8.67 -7.94 -4.26
C GLU A 65 7.86 -6.84 -3.58
N PHE A 66 7.44 -7.09 -2.33
CA PHE A 66 6.64 -6.12 -1.59
C PHE A 66 7.44 -4.83 -1.35
N ILE A 67 8.70 -4.97 -0.97
CA ILE A 67 9.60 -3.82 -0.76
C ILE A 67 9.72 -3.01 -2.04
N ASP A 68 9.92 -3.68 -3.18
CA ASP A 68 10.06 -2.99 -4.46
C ASP A 68 8.81 -2.18 -4.79
N GLU A 69 7.63 -2.71 -4.50
CA GLU A 69 6.38 -1.98 -4.75
C GLU A 69 6.24 -0.78 -3.82
N VAL A 70 6.64 -0.92 -2.55
CA VAL A 70 6.62 0.21 -1.60
C VAL A 70 7.56 1.31 -2.07
N ILE A 71 8.76 0.94 -2.54
CA ILE A 71 9.72 1.92 -3.03
C ILE A 71 9.19 2.65 -4.26
N LYS A 72 8.58 1.93 -5.18
CA LYS A 72 7.97 2.55 -6.36
C LYS A 72 6.91 3.57 -5.98
N GLU A 73 6.09 3.24 -5.00
CA GLU A 73 5.03 4.15 -4.55
C GLU A 73 5.62 5.40 -3.91
N HIS A 74 6.61 5.24 -3.04
CA HIS A 74 7.25 6.39 -2.39
C HIS A 74 7.96 7.28 -3.41
N ALA A 75 8.59 6.67 -4.41
CA ALA A 75 9.24 7.43 -5.47
C ALA A 75 8.22 8.23 -6.28
N ARG A 76 7.08 7.63 -6.58
CA ARG A 76 6.01 8.30 -7.31
C ARG A 76 5.47 9.51 -6.53
N ILE A 77 5.22 9.32 -5.25
CA ILE A 77 4.71 10.40 -4.40
C ILE A 77 5.74 11.52 -4.28
N LEU A 78 6.99 11.15 -4.06
CA LEU A 78 8.06 12.14 -3.96
C LEU A 78 8.20 12.94 -5.24
N ARG A 79 8.10 12.29 -6.40
CA ARG A 79 8.19 12.99 -7.69
C ARG A 79 7.06 14.00 -7.84
N ILE A 80 5.85 13.63 -7.45
CA ILE A 80 4.71 14.54 -7.51
C ILE A 80 4.96 15.76 -6.62
N LYS A 81 5.46 15.53 -5.40
CA LYS A 81 5.75 16.62 -4.48
C LYS A 81 6.82 17.56 -5.01
N ILE A 82 7.85 17.01 -5.63
CA ILE A 82 8.92 17.80 -6.23
C ILE A 82 8.38 18.65 -7.38
N ASP A 83 7.57 18.06 -8.25
CA ASP A 83 7.00 18.76 -9.38
C ASP A 83 6.12 19.93 -8.92
N VAL A 84 5.31 19.71 -7.90
CA VAL A 84 4.46 20.76 -7.32
C VAL A 84 5.33 21.87 -6.74
N ALA A 85 6.38 21.53 -6.01
CA ALA A 85 7.28 22.51 -5.41
C ALA A 85 7.97 23.36 -6.46
N LEU A 86 8.39 22.75 -7.57
CA LEU A 86 9.04 23.48 -8.66
C LEU A 86 8.06 24.45 -9.33
N ASP A 87 6.82 24.04 -9.53
CA ASP A 87 5.81 24.93 -10.09
C ASP A 87 5.53 26.10 -9.17
N THR A 88 5.47 25.85 -7.87
CA THR A 88 5.18 26.88 -6.88
C THR A 88 6.28 27.95 -6.86
N ASN A 89 7.50 27.59 -7.18
CA ASN A 89 8.64 28.49 -7.13
C ASN A 89 8.85 29.31 -8.40
N LYS A 90 7.96 29.19 -9.35
CA LYS A 90 8.02 30.02 -10.58
C LYS A 90 7.34 31.40 -10.39
#